data_7b332e73a34c778ab2b3d16ed5dbb65e
#
_entry.id   7b332e73a34c778ab2b3d16ed5dbb65e
#
_cell.length_a   1.000
_cell.length_b   1.000
_cell.length_c   1.000
_cell.angle_alpha   90.00
_cell.angle_beta   90.00
_cell.angle_gamma   90.00
#
_symmetry.space_group_name_H-M   'P 1'
#
loop_
_entity.id
_entity.type
_entity.pdbx_description
1 polymer ?
#
loop_
_entity_poly.entity_id
_entity_poly.type
_entity_poly.pdbx_seq_one_letter_code
_entity_poly.pdbx_strand_id
1 'polypeptide(L)'
;MADPASYRPAPGEISTSPGVYRFRDADGRVVYVGKAKNLRARLSSYFQDPARLATKTRTMVFTAAAVEWTVVGSELEALQLEYTWIKEYRPRFNIMYRDDKSYPYLAVTMNEQFPRVQVMRGDRKPGVKYFGPFHPAKAIRETVDPVSYTHL
;
A
#
# COMPACT_ATOMS: atom_id res chain seq x y z
N MET A 1 -19.97 -2.21 -15.15
CA MET A 1 -18.66 -1.60 -14.87
C MET A 1 -18.60 -0.20 -15.46
N ALA A 2 -17.97 0.73 -14.75
CA ALA A 2 -17.84 2.09 -15.21
C ALA A 2 -16.68 2.20 -16.22
N ASP A 3 -16.85 3.05 -17.22
CA ASP A 3 -15.75 3.40 -18.12
C ASP A 3 -14.80 4.32 -17.34
N PRO A 4 -13.49 4.02 -17.28
CA PRO A 4 -12.52 4.91 -16.61
C PRO A 4 -12.60 6.36 -17.08
N ALA A 5 -12.90 6.61 -18.34
CA ALA A 5 -13.04 7.96 -18.87
C ALA A 5 -14.16 8.74 -18.18
N SER A 6 -15.17 8.06 -17.63
CA SER A 6 -16.33 8.71 -17.00
C SER A 6 -15.99 9.39 -15.66
N TYR A 7 -14.94 8.95 -14.98
CA TYR A 7 -14.54 9.53 -13.69
C TYR A 7 -13.10 10.06 -13.71
N ARG A 8 -12.47 10.11 -14.85
CA ARG A 8 -11.10 10.59 -14.99
C ARG A 8 -11.00 12.07 -14.56
N PRO A 9 -10.17 12.40 -13.57
CA PRO A 9 -9.97 13.78 -13.21
C PRO A 9 -9.12 14.51 -14.26
N ALA A 10 -9.32 15.83 -14.38
CA ALA A 10 -8.47 16.65 -15.23
C ALA A 10 -7.05 16.65 -14.65
N PRO A 11 -5.98 16.46 -15.46
CA PRO A 11 -4.63 16.43 -14.94
C PRO A 11 -4.26 17.66 -14.12
N GLY A 12 -4.76 18.84 -14.48
CA GLY A 12 -4.50 20.07 -13.75
C GLY A 12 -5.12 20.15 -12.36
N GLU A 13 -6.07 19.27 -12.05
CA GLU A 13 -6.68 19.20 -10.73
C GLU A 13 -5.81 18.42 -9.74
N ILE A 14 -4.85 17.64 -10.23
CA ILE A 14 -4.05 16.75 -9.40
C ILE A 14 -2.70 17.39 -9.11
N SER A 15 -2.36 17.48 -7.80
CA SER A 15 -1.06 17.97 -7.38
C SER A 15 0.06 17.03 -7.82
N THR A 16 1.25 17.58 -8.07
CA THR A 16 2.47 16.79 -8.30
C THR A 16 3.14 16.36 -6.99
N SER A 17 2.57 16.71 -5.86
CA SER A 17 3.08 16.37 -4.54
C SER A 17 2.86 14.89 -4.19
N PRO A 18 3.56 14.39 -3.16
CA PRO A 18 3.27 13.06 -2.63
C PRO A 18 1.86 12.98 -2.09
N GLY A 19 1.28 11.81 -2.14
CA GLY A 19 -0.05 11.62 -1.59
C GLY A 19 -0.52 10.18 -1.64
N VAL A 20 -1.76 10.02 -1.20
CA VAL A 20 -2.45 8.73 -1.17
C VAL A 20 -3.76 8.89 -1.93
N TYR A 21 -4.11 7.87 -2.69
CA TYR A 21 -5.34 7.89 -3.48
C TYR A 21 -6.16 6.63 -3.22
N ARG A 22 -7.44 6.72 -3.50
CA ARG A 22 -8.35 5.59 -3.37
C ARG A 22 -9.37 5.61 -4.49
N PHE A 23 -9.69 4.41 -4.98
CA PHE A 23 -10.74 4.19 -5.97
C PHE A 23 -11.97 3.63 -5.27
N ARG A 24 -13.14 4.15 -5.61
CA ARG A 24 -14.42 3.67 -5.10
C ARG A 24 -15.24 3.07 -6.22
N ASP A 25 -16.04 2.04 -5.92
CA ASP A 25 -17.00 1.50 -6.89
C ASP A 25 -18.28 2.33 -6.92
N ALA A 26 -19.24 1.88 -7.73
CA ALA A 26 -20.51 2.60 -7.88
C ALA A 26 -21.34 2.65 -6.58
N ASP A 27 -21.09 1.73 -5.66
CA ASP A 27 -21.75 1.70 -4.35
C ASP A 27 -21.01 2.54 -3.30
N GLY A 28 -19.93 3.20 -3.69
CA GLY A 28 -19.14 4.05 -2.79
C GLY A 28 -18.13 3.29 -1.94
N ARG A 29 -17.96 1.98 -2.15
CA ARG A 29 -16.97 1.21 -1.41
C ARG A 29 -15.59 1.45 -1.95
N VAL A 30 -14.60 1.59 -1.07
CA VAL A 30 -13.20 1.71 -1.46
C VAL A 30 -12.71 0.35 -1.95
N VAL A 31 -12.29 0.27 -3.21
CA VAL A 31 -11.85 -0.97 -3.82
C VAL A 31 -10.33 -1.07 -3.97
N TYR A 32 -9.65 0.06 -3.94
CA TYR A 32 -8.19 0.09 -4.02
C TYR A 32 -7.63 1.35 -3.37
N VAL A 33 -6.49 1.22 -2.70
CA VAL A 33 -5.73 2.31 -2.10
C VAL A 33 -4.28 2.20 -2.57
N GLY A 34 -3.70 3.34 -2.95
CA GLY A 34 -2.29 3.40 -3.35
C GLY A 34 -1.64 4.70 -2.92
N LYS A 35 -0.32 4.75 -3.00
CA LYS A 35 0.45 5.95 -2.71
C LYS A 35 1.31 6.34 -3.90
N ALA A 36 1.72 7.60 -3.93
CA ALA A 36 2.54 8.10 -5.01
C ALA A 36 3.50 9.17 -4.50
N LYS A 37 4.66 9.25 -5.10
CA LYS A 37 5.59 10.37 -4.91
C LYS A 37 5.11 11.60 -5.68
N ASN A 38 4.44 11.37 -6.79
CA ASN A 38 3.84 12.39 -7.64
C ASN A 38 2.44 11.90 -8.01
N LEU A 39 1.43 12.48 -7.34
CA LEU A 39 0.04 12.06 -7.53
C LEU A 39 -0.42 12.21 -8.98
N ARG A 40 -0.09 13.34 -9.61
CA ARG A 40 -0.51 13.58 -11.00
C ARG A 40 0.00 12.51 -11.95
N ALA A 41 1.29 12.20 -11.88
CA ALA A 41 1.90 11.19 -12.74
C ALA A 41 1.30 9.82 -12.49
N ARG A 42 1.12 9.46 -11.21
CA ARG A 42 0.61 8.15 -10.84
C ARG A 42 -0.84 7.97 -11.24
N LEU A 43 -1.70 8.93 -10.93
CA LEU A 43 -3.11 8.83 -11.27
C LEU A 43 -3.32 8.88 -12.79
N SER A 44 -2.57 9.71 -13.50
CA SER A 44 -2.63 9.74 -14.96
C SER A 44 -2.30 8.40 -15.59
N SER A 45 -1.39 7.63 -14.98
CA SER A 45 -1.00 6.32 -15.49
C SER A 45 -2.14 5.30 -15.50
N TYR A 46 -3.13 5.45 -14.63
CA TYR A 46 -4.31 4.56 -14.60
C TYR A 46 -5.29 4.81 -15.73
N PHE A 47 -5.24 6.01 -16.32
CA PHE A 47 -6.19 6.44 -17.35
C PHE A 47 -5.59 6.44 -18.74
N GLN A 48 -4.43 5.82 -18.91
CA GLN A 48 -3.86 5.61 -20.23
C GLN A 48 -4.66 4.52 -20.99
N ASP A 49 -4.27 4.24 -22.22
CA ASP A 49 -4.89 3.19 -23.03
C ASP A 49 -4.98 1.90 -22.19
N PRO A 50 -6.19 1.34 -22.00
CA PRO A 50 -6.36 0.10 -21.22
C PRO A 50 -5.50 -1.06 -21.70
N ALA A 51 -5.16 -1.11 -22.98
CA ALA A 51 -4.29 -2.15 -23.52
C ALA A 51 -2.87 -2.10 -22.94
N ARG A 52 -2.46 -0.96 -22.40
CA ARG A 52 -1.14 -0.79 -21.79
C ARG A 52 -1.12 -1.10 -20.30
N LEU A 53 -2.29 -1.29 -19.69
CA LEU A 53 -2.40 -1.61 -18.28
C LEU A 53 -2.23 -3.10 -18.05
N ALA A 54 -1.58 -3.46 -16.95
CA ALA A 54 -1.58 -4.84 -16.49
C ALA A 54 -3.02 -5.28 -16.23
N THR A 55 -3.30 -6.57 -16.42
CA THR A 55 -4.64 -7.12 -16.27
C THR A 55 -5.28 -6.75 -14.93
N LYS A 56 -4.52 -6.85 -13.84
CA LYS A 56 -5.01 -6.52 -12.50
C LYS A 56 -5.41 -5.06 -12.38
N THR A 57 -4.58 -4.17 -12.89
CA THR A 57 -4.83 -2.73 -12.85
C THR A 57 -6.04 -2.38 -13.72
N ARG A 58 -6.15 -2.97 -14.90
CA ARG A 58 -7.28 -2.77 -15.81
C ARG A 58 -8.59 -3.20 -15.14
N THR A 59 -8.62 -4.36 -14.51
CA THR A 59 -9.81 -4.85 -13.81
C THR A 59 -10.21 -3.86 -12.73
N MET A 60 -9.25 -3.35 -11.96
CA MET A 60 -9.51 -2.40 -10.89
C MET A 60 -10.12 -1.09 -11.43
N VAL A 61 -9.51 -0.48 -12.45
CA VAL A 61 -10.01 0.81 -12.95
C VAL A 61 -11.37 0.70 -13.62
N PHE A 62 -11.71 -0.46 -14.22
CA PHE A 62 -13.04 -0.69 -14.79
C PHE A 62 -14.09 -1.04 -13.74
N THR A 63 -13.67 -1.56 -12.58
CA THR A 63 -14.58 -1.82 -11.47
C THR A 63 -14.90 -0.54 -10.71
N ALA A 64 -13.96 0.38 -10.65
CA ALA A 64 -14.12 1.65 -9.96
C ALA A 64 -15.07 2.59 -10.71
N ALA A 65 -15.66 3.52 -9.97
CA ALA A 65 -16.54 4.55 -10.52
C ALA A 65 -16.12 5.96 -10.08
N ALA A 66 -15.13 6.06 -9.19
CA ALA A 66 -14.63 7.34 -8.71
C ALA A 66 -13.22 7.17 -8.17
N VAL A 67 -12.45 8.25 -8.18
CA VAL A 67 -11.12 8.30 -7.58
C VAL A 67 -10.99 9.57 -6.74
N GLU A 68 -10.38 9.43 -5.59
CA GLU A 68 -10.10 10.52 -4.67
C GLU A 68 -8.64 10.45 -4.26
N TRP A 69 -8.08 11.59 -3.86
CA TRP A 69 -6.69 11.62 -3.40
C TRP A 69 -6.51 12.67 -2.31
N THR A 70 -5.47 12.49 -1.50
CA THR A 70 -5.09 13.42 -0.44
C THR A 70 -3.60 13.72 -0.57
N VAL A 71 -3.27 15.00 -0.64
CA VAL A 71 -1.88 15.45 -0.65
C VAL A 71 -1.34 15.37 0.76
N VAL A 72 -0.11 14.89 0.90
CA VAL A 72 0.60 14.83 2.18
C VAL A 72 1.93 15.56 2.08
N GLY A 73 2.57 15.82 3.22
CA GLY A 73 3.79 16.61 3.27
C GLY A 73 5.07 15.85 2.90
N SER A 74 5.01 14.52 2.88
CA SER A 74 6.19 13.70 2.59
C SER A 74 5.78 12.29 2.15
N GLU A 75 6.75 11.56 1.57
CA GLU A 75 6.54 10.14 1.22
C GLU A 75 6.25 9.31 2.47
N LEU A 76 6.80 9.72 3.59
CA LEU A 76 6.62 9.07 4.86
C LEU A 76 5.18 9.16 5.35
N GLU A 77 4.59 10.34 5.25
CA GLU A 77 3.18 10.54 5.57
C GLU A 77 2.28 9.76 4.62
N ALA A 78 2.66 9.68 3.34
CA ALA A 78 1.92 8.89 2.36
C ALA A 78 1.90 7.42 2.77
N LEU A 79 3.03 6.90 3.22
CA LEU A 79 3.15 5.52 3.66
C LEU A 79 2.24 5.22 4.85
N GLN A 80 2.21 6.12 5.83
CA GLN A 80 1.36 5.98 7.02
C GLN A 80 -0.12 6.04 6.67
N LEU A 81 -0.51 6.96 5.80
CA LEU A 81 -1.90 7.13 5.41
C LEU A 81 -2.38 5.95 4.55
N GLU A 82 -1.54 5.45 3.67
CA GLU A 82 -1.86 4.25 2.89
C GLU A 82 -2.14 3.08 3.82
N TYR A 83 -1.27 2.85 4.80
CA TYR A 83 -1.47 1.78 5.79
C TYR A 83 -2.79 1.94 6.53
N THR A 84 -3.07 3.15 7.01
CA THR A 84 -4.29 3.43 7.76
C THR A 84 -5.54 3.16 6.91
N TRP A 85 -5.54 3.59 5.66
CA TRP A 85 -6.69 3.40 4.77
C TRP A 85 -6.86 1.94 4.37
N ILE A 86 -5.79 1.21 4.11
CA ILE A 86 -5.87 -0.20 3.78
C ILE A 86 -6.46 -0.98 4.96
N LYS A 87 -6.03 -0.65 6.16
CA LYS A 87 -6.53 -1.28 7.38
C LYS A 87 -8.00 -0.94 7.65
N GLU A 88 -8.38 0.31 7.42
CA GLU A 88 -9.73 0.80 7.67
C GLU A 88 -10.74 0.27 6.63
N TYR A 89 -10.40 0.40 5.36
CA TYR A 89 -11.33 0.07 4.27
C TYR A 89 -11.23 -1.36 3.78
N ARG A 90 -10.15 -2.04 4.04
CA ARG A 90 -9.87 -3.40 3.55
C ARG A 90 -10.21 -3.53 2.06
N PRO A 91 -9.60 -2.72 1.18
CA PRO A 91 -9.98 -2.68 -0.22
C PRO A 91 -9.71 -4.03 -0.88
N ARG A 92 -10.69 -4.57 -1.58
CA ARG A 92 -10.57 -5.94 -2.10
C ARG A 92 -9.41 -6.13 -3.08
N PHE A 93 -9.07 -5.12 -3.87
CA PHE A 93 -7.95 -5.25 -4.81
C PHE A 93 -6.60 -5.19 -4.12
N ASN A 94 -6.49 -4.53 -2.99
CA ASN A 94 -5.28 -4.60 -2.17
C ASN A 94 -5.14 -5.99 -1.53
N ILE A 95 -6.25 -6.55 -1.07
CA ILE A 95 -6.26 -7.87 -0.42
C ILE A 95 -6.04 -8.98 -1.44
N MET A 96 -6.78 -8.95 -2.58
CA MET A 96 -6.68 -9.97 -3.63
C MET A 96 -5.28 -10.12 -4.19
N TYR A 97 -4.54 -9.01 -4.32
CA TYR A 97 -3.25 -8.99 -4.98
C TYR A 97 -2.07 -8.79 -4.03
N ARG A 98 -2.31 -8.88 -2.71
CA ARG A 98 -1.24 -8.65 -1.74
C ARG A 98 -0.11 -9.66 -1.84
N ASP A 99 -0.38 -10.86 -2.35
CA ASP A 99 0.63 -11.91 -2.52
C ASP A 99 1.65 -11.55 -3.61
N ASP A 100 1.34 -10.55 -4.43
CA ASP A 100 2.27 -10.04 -5.44
C ASP A 100 3.32 -9.12 -4.84
N LYS A 101 3.22 -8.81 -3.55
CA LYS A 101 4.10 -7.89 -2.85
C LYS A 101 4.82 -8.61 -1.72
N SER A 102 6.10 -8.31 -1.55
CA SER A 102 6.86 -8.75 -0.39
C SER A 102 6.70 -7.71 0.71
N TYR A 103 6.01 -8.09 1.78
CA TYR A 103 5.85 -7.21 2.93
C TYR A 103 6.95 -7.48 3.96
N PRO A 104 7.49 -6.43 4.60
CA PRO A 104 8.49 -6.63 5.64
C PRO A 104 7.85 -7.22 6.91
N TYR A 105 8.64 -7.97 7.64
CA TYR A 105 8.22 -8.55 8.93
C TYR A 105 9.39 -8.49 9.90
N LEU A 106 9.08 -8.59 11.20
CA LEU A 106 10.09 -8.66 12.25
C LEU A 106 10.59 -10.09 12.38
N ALA A 107 11.89 -10.24 12.50
CA ALA A 107 12.53 -11.54 12.73
C ALA A 107 13.40 -11.46 13.99
N VAL A 108 13.22 -12.43 14.87
CA VAL A 108 14.03 -12.54 16.11
C VAL A 108 14.83 -13.84 16.03
N THR A 109 16.14 -13.72 16.14
CA THR A 109 17.03 -14.89 16.10
C THR A 109 17.02 -15.57 17.46
N MET A 110 16.31 -16.70 17.55
CA MET A 110 16.03 -17.36 18.83
C MET A 110 17.11 -18.31 19.26
N ASN A 111 17.94 -18.79 18.33
CA ASN A 111 19.00 -19.77 18.58
C ASN A 111 20.37 -19.14 18.78
N GLU A 112 20.45 -17.83 18.91
CA GLU A 112 21.70 -17.11 19.19
C GLU A 112 21.80 -16.79 20.66
N GLN A 113 23.03 -16.69 21.18
CA GLN A 113 23.28 -16.33 22.57
C GLN A 113 22.70 -14.94 22.87
N PHE A 114 22.82 -14.02 21.91
CA PHE A 114 22.25 -12.68 22.00
C PHE A 114 21.27 -12.52 20.84
N PRO A 115 19.99 -12.85 21.04
CA PRO A 115 18.99 -12.75 19.97
C PRO A 115 18.92 -11.35 19.37
N ARG A 116 18.77 -11.29 18.07
CA ARG A 116 18.68 -10.04 17.32
C ARG A 116 17.29 -9.86 16.76
N VAL A 117 16.86 -8.60 16.67
CA VAL A 117 15.63 -8.22 16.01
C VAL A 117 16.00 -7.46 14.75
N GLN A 118 15.43 -7.84 13.63
CA GLN A 118 15.69 -7.17 12.35
C GLN A 118 14.44 -7.16 11.48
N VAL A 119 14.38 -6.21 10.55
CA VAL A 119 13.32 -6.15 9.55
C VAL A 119 13.77 -6.96 8.34
N MET A 120 12.97 -7.96 7.96
CA MET A 120 13.30 -8.87 6.88
C MET A 120 12.18 -8.95 5.84
N ARG A 121 12.59 -9.39 4.64
CA ARG A 121 11.70 -9.74 3.53
C ARG A 121 12.17 -11.05 2.94
N GLY A 122 11.23 -11.82 2.39
CA GLY A 122 11.53 -13.08 1.71
C GLY A 122 11.29 -14.29 2.59
N ASP A 123 12.04 -15.35 2.34
CA ASP A 123 11.83 -16.64 2.99
C ASP A 123 12.19 -16.61 4.46
N ARG A 124 11.42 -17.35 5.25
CA ARG A 124 11.69 -17.50 6.67
C ARG A 124 12.71 -18.59 6.91
N LYS A 125 13.56 -18.37 7.90
CA LYS A 125 14.64 -19.29 8.25
C LYS A 125 14.32 -20.02 9.55
N PRO A 126 14.77 -21.28 9.71
CA PRO A 126 14.60 -22.00 10.98
C PRO A 126 15.40 -21.33 12.10
N GLY A 127 14.94 -21.50 13.34
CA GLY A 127 15.58 -20.92 14.50
C GLY A 127 15.33 -19.43 14.68
N VAL A 128 14.41 -18.87 13.91
CA VAL A 128 14.04 -17.47 13.96
C VAL A 128 12.55 -17.36 14.22
N LYS A 129 12.17 -16.53 15.16
CA LYS A 129 10.76 -16.24 15.43
C LYS A 129 10.35 -14.98 14.66
N TYR A 130 9.23 -15.06 13.94
CA TYR A 130 8.78 -14.01 13.05
C TYR A 130 7.51 -13.35 13.55
N PHE A 131 7.43 -12.05 13.34
CA PHE A 131 6.26 -11.22 13.70
C PHE A 131 5.86 -10.41 12.48
N GLY A 132 4.67 -10.61 11.99
CA GLY A 132 4.20 -9.93 10.80
C GLY A 132 3.64 -10.91 9.78
N PRO A 133 3.52 -10.51 8.52
CA PRO A 133 4.10 -9.29 7.93
C PRO A 133 3.38 -8.02 8.35
N PHE A 134 4.15 -6.96 8.44
CA PHE A 134 3.65 -5.61 8.70
C PHE A 134 3.68 -4.80 7.42
N HIS A 135 2.75 -3.90 7.29
CA HIS A 135 2.66 -3.01 6.16
C HIS A 135 2.15 -1.65 6.64
N PRO A 136 2.84 -0.56 6.38
CA PRO A 136 4.09 -0.43 5.62
C PRO A 136 5.36 -0.64 6.48
N ALA A 137 6.51 -0.70 5.81
CA ALA A 137 7.81 -0.94 6.46
C ALA A 137 8.14 0.04 7.59
N LYS A 138 7.70 1.29 7.47
CA LYS A 138 7.93 2.29 8.50
C LYS A 138 7.30 1.90 9.84
N ALA A 139 6.09 1.36 9.82
CA ALA A 139 5.41 0.95 11.04
C ALA A 139 6.20 -0.14 11.76
N ILE A 140 6.85 -1.04 11.01
CA ILE A 140 7.70 -2.08 11.58
C ILE A 140 8.92 -1.47 12.25
N ARG A 141 9.55 -0.48 11.61
CA ARG A 141 10.73 0.16 12.17
C ARG A 141 10.43 0.92 13.45
N GLU A 142 9.27 1.50 13.56
CA GLU A 142 8.83 2.14 14.79
C GLU A 142 8.58 1.12 15.90
N THR A 143 8.15 -0.08 15.51
CA THR A 143 7.91 -1.17 16.45
C THR A 143 9.21 -1.80 16.96
N VAL A 144 10.29 -1.71 16.18
CA VAL A 144 11.62 -2.21 16.57
C VAL A 144 12.32 -1.21 17.48
N ASP A 145 11.67 -0.84 18.54
CA ASP A 145 12.26 -0.05 19.63
C ASP A 145 12.87 -1.02 20.64
N PRO A 146 14.01 -0.71 21.24
CA PRO A 146 14.64 -1.58 22.24
C PRO A 146 13.72 -2.01 23.38
N VAL A 147 12.72 -1.21 23.68
CA VAL A 147 11.76 -1.53 24.74
C VAL A 147 10.70 -2.50 24.27
N SER A 148 10.26 -2.40 23.01
CA SER A 148 9.10 -3.15 22.53
C SER A 148 9.41 -4.61 22.24
N TYR A 149 10.54 -4.92 21.64
CA TYR A 149 10.81 -6.31 21.24
C TYR A 149 11.16 -7.23 22.40
N THR A 150 11.45 -6.70 23.57
CA THR A 150 11.68 -7.54 24.75
C THR A 150 10.41 -8.27 25.18
N HIS A 151 9.27 -7.87 24.70
CA HIS A 151 7.97 -8.45 25.02
C HIS A 151 7.41 -9.34 23.91
N LEU A 152 8.15 -9.53 22.86
CA LEU A 152 7.69 -10.31 21.71
C LEU A 152 7.87 -11.82 21.88
#